data_124e11d8d958d719b944d71bc203eb6b
#
_entry.id   124e11d8d958d719b944d71bc203eb6b
#
_cell.length_a   1.000
_cell.length_b   1.000
_cell.length_c   1.000
_cell.angle_alpha   90.00
_cell.angle_beta   90.00
_cell.angle_gamma   90.00
#
_symmetry.space_group_name_H-M   'P 1'
#
loop_
_entity.id
_entity.type
_entity.pdbx_description
1 polymer ?
#
loop_
_entity_poly.entity_id
_entity_poly.type
_entity_poly.pdbx_seq_one_letter_code
_entity_poly.pdbx_strand_id
1 'polypeptide(L)'
;MTKFGTSALAKSAENCNVAASSGNSSVKSCSMTTHPIDFKDLSAEIKRWGKALGLSDIGITDTQLQTAETEHQAWINKGFHGDMDYMAKHGTKRTRPAELVPNTLRIISARLDYLPPQAADSEAILQTPNQAFISRYALGRDYHKVLRKKLQKLCDTIQEALANDSANAFEYRVFTDSAPVLEVALAEKSGLGWRGKHTLLINKNHGSWFFLGEIYTNLPLIPD
;
A
#
# COMPACT_ATOMS: atom_id res chain seq x y z
N MET A 1 -8.59 16.13 22.12
CA MET A 1 -9.83 15.52 21.59
C MET A 1 -10.29 16.36 20.41
N THR A 2 -9.89 16.04 19.20
CA THR A 2 -10.25 16.76 17.99
C THR A 2 -11.03 15.78 17.12
N LYS A 3 -12.32 16.10 16.90
CA LYS A 3 -13.23 15.30 16.07
C LYS A 3 -12.79 15.40 14.60
N PHE A 4 -12.48 14.26 13.99
CA PHE A 4 -12.20 14.16 12.57
C PHE A 4 -13.49 14.43 11.77
N GLY A 5 -13.41 15.38 10.83
CA GLY A 5 -14.49 15.70 9.92
C GLY A 5 -14.72 14.57 8.91
N THR A 6 -15.93 14.10 8.82
CA THR A 6 -16.41 13.16 7.80
C THR A 6 -16.32 13.79 6.41
N SER A 7 -15.70 13.10 5.47
CA SER A 7 -15.44 13.48 4.09
C SER A 7 -16.72 13.55 3.24
N ALA A 8 -16.65 14.28 2.14
CA ALA A 8 -17.75 14.67 1.24
C ALA A 8 -18.61 13.55 0.64
N LEU A 9 -18.23 12.29 0.76
CA LEU A 9 -19.02 11.14 0.29
C LEU A 9 -20.22 10.79 1.19
N ALA A 10 -20.32 11.34 2.41
CA ALA A 10 -21.42 11.10 3.33
C ALA A 10 -22.53 12.19 3.31
N LYS A 11 -22.43 13.22 2.46
CA LYS A 11 -23.33 14.39 2.49
C LYS A 11 -24.53 14.36 1.54
N SER A 12 -24.85 13.28 0.89
CA SER A 12 -26.06 13.21 0.03
C SER A 12 -27.31 12.65 0.70
N ALA A 13 -27.32 12.42 2.02
CA ALA A 13 -28.45 11.78 2.71
C ALA A 13 -29.36 12.72 3.52
N GLU A 14 -29.11 14.05 3.56
CA GLU A 14 -29.96 14.96 4.34
C GLU A 14 -30.57 16.05 3.44
N ASN A 15 -31.71 15.75 2.82
CA ASN A 15 -32.77 16.71 2.52
C ASN A 15 -34.04 15.98 2.05
N CYS A 16 -34.79 15.41 3.00
CA CYS A 16 -36.20 15.15 2.84
C CYS A 16 -36.97 15.87 3.96
N ASN A 17 -37.37 17.09 3.72
CA ASN A 17 -38.36 17.79 4.56
C ASN A 17 -39.72 17.22 4.28
N VAL A 18 -40.34 16.60 5.28
CA VAL A 18 -41.69 16.08 5.24
C VAL A 18 -42.67 17.20 5.63
N ALA A 19 -43.39 17.73 4.64
CA ALA A 19 -44.59 18.47 4.89
C ALA A 19 -45.77 17.48 4.96
N ALA A 20 -46.39 17.36 6.11
CA ALA A 20 -47.59 16.56 6.32
C ALA A 20 -48.82 17.24 5.68
N SER A 21 -49.43 16.61 4.68
CA SER A 21 -50.83 16.81 4.32
C SER A 21 -51.45 15.47 3.93
N SER A 22 -52.60 15.25 4.45
CA SER A 22 -53.45 14.06 4.41
C SER A 22 -53.78 13.57 2.97
N GLY A 23 -53.67 12.28 2.73
CA GLY A 23 -54.46 11.61 1.70
C GLY A 23 -53.63 10.80 0.72
N ASN A 24 -53.85 9.50 0.78
CA ASN A 24 -53.60 8.47 -0.19
C ASN A 24 -52.17 7.82 -0.25
N SER A 25 -52.16 6.58 0.22
CA SER A 25 -51.02 5.70 0.29
C SER A 25 -50.53 5.27 -1.11
N SER A 26 -49.52 5.90 -1.63
CA SER A 26 -48.62 5.26 -2.59
C SER A 26 -47.22 5.33 -2.03
N VAL A 27 -46.72 4.20 -1.55
CA VAL A 27 -45.33 4.06 -1.10
C VAL A 27 -44.44 4.26 -2.31
N LYS A 28 -43.88 5.48 -2.46
CA LYS A 28 -42.79 5.70 -3.42
C LYS A 28 -41.56 4.97 -2.89
N SER A 29 -41.23 3.84 -3.51
CA SER A 29 -39.94 3.21 -3.30
C SER A 29 -38.84 4.22 -3.69
N CYS A 30 -38.14 4.74 -2.70
CA CYS A 30 -36.92 5.50 -2.92
C CYS A 30 -35.88 4.50 -3.45
N SER A 31 -35.71 4.42 -4.77
CA SER A 31 -34.61 3.68 -5.37
C SER A 31 -33.33 4.42 -5.01
N MET A 32 -32.56 3.86 -4.07
CA MET A 32 -31.16 4.26 -3.88
C MET A 32 -30.44 3.98 -5.19
N THR A 33 -30.22 5.00 -5.98
CA THR A 33 -29.30 4.94 -7.13
C THR A 33 -27.90 4.79 -6.57
N THR A 34 -27.42 3.56 -6.47
CA THR A 34 -26.01 3.29 -6.23
C THR A 34 -25.25 3.76 -7.47
N HIS A 35 -24.60 4.91 -7.39
CA HIS A 35 -23.67 5.32 -8.44
C HIS A 35 -22.52 4.32 -8.46
N PRO A 36 -22.10 3.81 -9.64
CA PRO A 36 -20.96 2.93 -9.74
C PRO A 36 -19.72 3.66 -9.20
N ILE A 37 -18.87 2.94 -8.46
CA ILE A 37 -17.63 3.50 -7.91
C ILE A 37 -16.71 3.92 -9.06
N ASP A 38 -16.27 5.16 -9.03
CA ASP A 38 -15.18 5.64 -9.90
C ASP A 38 -13.83 5.20 -9.30
N PHE A 39 -13.18 4.25 -9.95
CA PHE A 39 -11.88 3.74 -9.52
C PHE A 39 -10.75 4.78 -9.61
N LYS A 40 -10.91 5.83 -10.41
CA LYS A 40 -9.97 6.96 -10.44
C LYS A 40 -10.05 7.75 -9.14
N ASP A 41 -11.26 8.10 -8.72
CA ASP A 41 -11.49 8.79 -7.46
C ASP A 41 -11.08 7.93 -6.28
N LEU A 42 -11.41 6.63 -6.29
CA LEU A 42 -10.98 5.69 -5.26
C LEU A 42 -9.46 5.60 -5.17
N SER A 43 -8.74 5.56 -6.30
CA SER A 43 -7.27 5.54 -6.32
C SER A 43 -6.68 6.79 -5.65
N ALA A 44 -7.26 7.96 -5.89
CA ALA A 44 -6.85 9.21 -5.24
C ALA A 44 -7.14 9.21 -3.74
N GLU A 45 -8.32 8.70 -3.33
CA GLU A 45 -8.71 8.60 -1.92
C GLU A 45 -7.82 7.62 -1.15
N ILE A 46 -7.46 6.48 -1.72
CA ILE A 46 -6.52 5.51 -1.13
C ILE A 46 -5.19 6.19 -0.77
N LYS A 47 -4.65 7.00 -1.67
CA LYS A 47 -3.41 7.75 -1.41
C LYS A 47 -3.59 8.76 -0.27
N ARG A 48 -4.73 9.45 -0.22
CA ARG A 48 -5.05 10.40 0.84
C ARG A 48 -5.21 9.69 2.20
N TRP A 49 -5.93 8.57 2.24
CA TRP A 49 -6.11 7.79 3.47
C TRP A 49 -4.80 7.22 3.99
N GLY A 50 -3.94 6.72 3.10
CA GLY A 50 -2.64 6.22 3.50
C GLY A 50 -1.76 7.30 4.12
N LYS A 51 -1.74 8.50 3.56
CA LYS A 51 -1.04 9.66 4.17
C LYS A 51 -1.63 10.01 5.55
N ALA A 52 -2.95 9.98 5.70
CA ALA A 52 -3.61 10.20 6.99
C ALA A 52 -3.26 9.12 8.03
N LEU A 53 -2.99 7.89 7.60
CA LEU A 53 -2.50 6.81 8.45
C LEU A 53 -1.00 6.92 8.75
N GLY A 54 -0.31 7.93 8.20
CA GLY A 54 1.12 8.17 8.39
C GLY A 54 2.01 7.25 7.54
N LEU A 55 1.54 6.81 6.37
CA LEU A 55 2.40 6.32 5.31
C LEU A 55 2.99 7.54 4.58
N SER A 56 4.26 7.46 4.19
CA SER A 56 4.96 8.61 3.60
C SER A 56 4.53 8.85 2.16
N ASP A 57 4.30 7.77 1.41
CA ASP A 57 3.75 7.83 0.07
C ASP A 57 3.12 6.51 -0.35
N ILE A 58 2.28 6.54 -1.40
CA ILE A 58 1.59 5.39 -1.98
C ILE A 58 1.61 5.50 -3.49
N GLY A 59 1.97 4.39 -4.14
CA GLY A 59 1.87 4.23 -5.58
C GLY A 59 1.05 2.98 -5.93
N ILE A 60 0.39 3.01 -7.08
CA ILE A 60 -0.44 1.91 -7.60
C ILE A 60 0.16 1.42 -8.89
N THR A 61 0.29 0.09 -9.06
CA THR A 61 0.80 -0.51 -10.29
C THR A 61 -0.01 -1.73 -10.71
N ASP A 62 0.18 -2.17 -11.94
CA ASP A 62 -0.32 -3.46 -12.42
C ASP A 62 0.59 -4.63 -11.98
N THR A 63 0.24 -5.84 -12.41
CA THR A 63 0.93 -7.09 -12.03
C THR A 63 2.06 -7.49 -12.98
N GLN A 64 2.38 -6.68 -14.00
CA GLN A 64 3.32 -7.03 -15.05
C GLN A 64 4.77 -6.73 -14.64
N LEU A 65 5.59 -7.75 -14.42
CA LEU A 65 6.97 -7.64 -13.95
C LEU A 65 7.98 -8.38 -14.88
N GLN A 66 7.73 -8.43 -16.20
CA GLN A 66 8.54 -9.22 -17.14
C GLN A 66 10.04 -8.93 -17.07
N THR A 67 10.42 -7.65 -17.01
CA THR A 67 11.84 -7.25 -16.91
C THR A 67 12.45 -7.75 -15.61
N ALA A 68 11.76 -7.52 -14.48
CA ALA A 68 12.23 -7.97 -13.17
C ALA A 68 12.26 -9.51 -13.07
N GLU A 69 11.34 -10.22 -13.74
CA GLU A 69 11.35 -11.68 -13.83
C GLU A 69 12.59 -12.18 -14.56
N THR A 70 12.91 -11.60 -15.72
CA THR A 70 14.09 -11.97 -16.50
C THR A 70 15.38 -11.73 -15.72
N GLU A 71 15.50 -10.58 -15.07
CA GLU A 71 16.65 -10.24 -14.23
C GLU A 71 16.79 -11.17 -13.02
N HIS A 72 15.68 -11.46 -12.33
CA HIS A 72 15.66 -12.35 -11.17
C HIS A 72 16.05 -13.77 -11.56
N GLN A 73 15.51 -14.30 -12.67
CA GLN A 73 15.87 -15.63 -13.15
C GLN A 73 17.34 -15.73 -13.55
N ALA A 74 17.86 -14.71 -14.23
CA ALA A 74 19.29 -14.63 -14.59
C ALA A 74 20.18 -14.60 -13.34
N TRP A 75 19.78 -13.89 -12.30
CA TRP A 75 20.48 -13.81 -11.02
C TRP A 75 20.49 -15.16 -10.29
N ILE A 76 19.34 -15.87 -10.26
CA ILE A 76 19.22 -17.24 -9.69
C ILE A 76 20.12 -18.21 -10.47
N ASN A 77 20.04 -18.21 -11.82
CA ASN A 77 20.80 -19.14 -12.67
C ASN A 77 22.32 -18.97 -12.52
N LYS A 78 22.78 -17.78 -12.16
CA LYS A 78 24.20 -17.49 -11.86
C LYS A 78 24.62 -17.89 -10.44
N GLY A 79 23.71 -18.42 -9.62
CA GLY A 79 24.00 -18.76 -8.23
C GLY A 79 24.25 -17.56 -7.31
N PHE A 80 23.90 -16.36 -7.73
CA PHE A 80 24.19 -15.13 -6.96
C PHE A 80 23.39 -15.03 -5.64
N HIS A 81 22.37 -15.89 -5.46
CA HIS A 81 21.62 -16.01 -4.21
C HIS A 81 22.40 -16.73 -3.10
N GLY A 82 23.57 -17.37 -3.42
CA GLY A 82 24.34 -18.12 -2.43
C GLY A 82 23.48 -19.17 -1.71
N ASP A 83 23.56 -19.19 -0.37
CA ASP A 83 22.81 -20.12 0.48
C ASP A 83 21.36 -19.67 0.76
N MET A 84 20.87 -18.63 0.07
CA MET A 84 19.49 -18.14 0.24
C MET A 84 18.53 -18.92 -0.65
N ASP A 85 18.36 -20.21 -0.42
CA ASP A 85 17.52 -21.11 -1.22
C ASP A 85 16.07 -20.63 -1.34
N TYR A 86 15.57 -19.88 -0.34
CA TYR A 86 14.23 -19.29 -0.36
C TYR A 86 14.02 -18.32 -1.54
N MET A 87 15.08 -17.78 -2.14
CA MET A 87 14.98 -16.91 -3.31
C MET A 87 14.53 -17.69 -4.56
N ALA A 88 14.96 -18.94 -4.70
CA ALA A 88 14.57 -19.83 -5.79
C ALA A 88 13.30 -20.64 -5.49
N LYS A 89 13.04 -20.96 -4.21
CA LYS A 89 12.02 -21.91 -3.75
C LYS A 89 10.61 -21.65 -4.25
N HIS A 90 10.24 -20.41 -4.47
CA HIS A 90 8.87 -20.02 -4.84
C HIS A 90 8.65 -19.89 -6.35
N GLY A 91 9.67 -20.14 -7.18
CA GLY A 91 9.60 -20.07 -8.63
C GLY A 91 9.04 -18.71 -9.10
N THR A 92 8.10 -18.78 -10.03
CA THR A 92 7.47 -17.59 -10.65
C THR A 92 6.52 -16.80 -9.74
N LYS A 93 6.11 -17.34 -8.59
CA LYS A 93 5.22 -16.63 -7.66
C LYS A 93 5.80 -15.30 -7.17
N ARG A 94 7.14 -15.18 -7.16
CA ARG A 94 7.82 -13.95 -6.75
C ARG A 94 7.67 -12.82 -7.78
N THR A 95 7.59 -13.18 -9.05
CA THR A 95 7.57 -12.25 -10.19
C THR A 95 6.20 -12.13 -10.83
N ARG A 96 5.28 -13.03 -10.48
CA ARG A 96 3.91 -13.08 -11.02
C ARG A 96 2.89 -12.97 -9.89
N PRO A 97 2.52 -11.76 -9.50
CA PRO A 97 1.65 -11.49 -8.36
C PRO A 97 0.35 -12.31 -8.34
N ALA A 98 -0.29 -12.51 -9.49
CA ALA A 98 -1.52 -13.28 -9.58
C ALA A 98 -1.34 -14.80 -9.33
N GLU A 99 -0.11 -15.34 -9.45
CA GLU A 99 0.20 -16.71 -9.05
C GLU A 99 0.41 -16.83 -7.53
N LEU A 100 0.83 -15.74 -6.87
CA LEU A 100 0.98 -15.67 -5.42
C LEU A 100 -0.37 -15.45 -4.72
N VAL A 101 -1.17 -14.54 -5.25
CA VAL A 101 -2.53 -14.23 -4.78
C VAL A 101 -3.45 -14.22 -6.00
N PRO A 102 -4.28 -15.26 -6.18
CA PRO A 102 -5.25 -15.31 -7.28
C PRO A 102 -6.12 -14.04 -7.33
N ASN A 103 -6.63 -13.72 -8.50
CA ASN A 103 -7.47 -12.54 -8.77
C ASN A 103 -6.78 -11.18 -8.58
N THR A 104 -5.48 -11.13 -8.30
CA THR A 104 -4.78 -9.84 -8.17
C THR A 104 -4.76 -9.10 -9.51
N LEU A 105 -5.34 -7.91 -9.54
CA LEU A 105 -5.35 -7.00 -10.69
C LEU A 105 -4.39 -5.82 -10.50
N ARG A 106 -4.25 -5.34 -9.27
CA ARG A 106 -3.40 -4.19 -8.92
C ARG A 106 -2.64 -4.43 -7.64
N ILE A 107 -1.56 -3.68 -7.50
CA ILE A 107 -0.73 -3.67 -6.31
C ILE A 107 -0.60 -2.23 -5.84
N ILE A 108 -0.90 -2.01 -4.57
CA ILE A 108 -0.69 -0.74 -3.87
C ILE A 108 0.63 -0.90 -3.12
N SER A 109 1.68 -0.20 -3.56
CA SER A 109 2.95 -0.11 -2.83
C SER A 109 2.94 1.09 -1.91
N ALA A 110 3.39 0.92 -0.69
CA ALA A 110 3.44 1.97 0.31
C ALA A 110 4.85 2.13 0.88
N ARG A 111 5.23 3.37 1.13
CA ARG A 111 6.49 3.75 1.75
C ARG A 111 6.24 4.28 3.16
N LEU A 112 7.11 3.86 4.11
CA LEU A 112 7.12 4.34 5.48
C LEU A 112 8.53 4.80 5.86
N ASP A 113 8.76 6.10 5.93
CA ASP A 113 10.06 6.67 6.26
C ASP A 113 10.41 6.40 7.74
N TYR A 114 11.69 6.12 8.02
CA TYR A 114 12.15 5.81 9.37
C TYR A 114 13.32 6.70 9.85
N LEU A 115 13.80 7.63 9.03
CA LEU A 115 14.82 8.59 9.44
C LEU A 115 14.15 9.87 9.96
N PRO A 116 14.16 10.12 11.28
CA PRO A 116 13.60 11.36 11.81
C PRO A 116 14.55 12.55 11.52
N PRO A 117 14.03 13.77 11.37
CA PRO A 117 14.85 14.97 11.12
C PRO A 117 15.92 15.23 12.20
N GLN A 118 15.66 14.77 13.44
CA GLN A 118 16.55 14.94 14.61
C GLN A 118 17.48 13.73 14.82
N ALA A 119 17.64 12.87 13.81
CA ALA A 119 18.53 11.72 13.92
C ALA A 119 19.96 12.20 14.19
N ALA A 120 20.57 11.63 15.23
CA ALA A 120 21.97 11.92 15.54
C ALA A 120 22.90 11.53 14.39
N ASP A 121 24.01 12.22 14.23
CA ASP A 121 25.00 11.89 13.21
C ASP A 121 25.60 10.50 13.48
N SER A 122 25.61 9.67 12.45
CA SER A 122 26.12 8.30 12.51
C SER A 122 27.61 8.26 12.81
N GLU A 123 28.41 9.15 12.21
CA GLU A 123 29.85 9.21 12.41
C GLU A 123 30.19 9.66 13.81
N ALA A 124 29.49 10.65 14.34
CA ALA A 124 29.68 11.11 15.71
C ALA A 124 29.40 9.98 16.73
N ILE A 125 28.38 9.16 16.51
CA ILE A 125 28.07 8.00 17.36
C ILE A 125 29.20 6.95 17.26
N LEU A 126 29.67 6.63 16.04
CA LEU A 126 30.72 5.64 15.81
C LEU A 126 32.06 6.06 16.44
N GLN A 127 32.33 7.36 16.57
CA GLN A 127 33.53 7.89 17.19
C GLN A 127 33.44 8.00 18.71
N THR A 128 32.27 7.72 19.29
CA THR A 128 32.05 7.80 20.73
C THR A 128 32.34 6.44 21.39
N PRO A 129 33.43 6.28 22.19
CA PRO A 129 33.91 4.95 22.64
C PRO A 129 32.92 4.14 23.45
N ASN A 130 31.99 4.81 24.16
CA ASN A 130 31.04 4.18 25.08
C ASN A 130 29.62 4.06 24.49
N GLN A 131 29.47 4.24 23.16
CA GLN A 131 28.19 4.11 22.46
C GLN A 131 28.25 3.04 21.40
N ALA A 132 27.23 2.18 21.33
CA ALA A 132 27.05 1.26 20.22
C ALA A 132 26.25 1.93 19.11
N PHE A 133 26.70 1.76 17.86
CA PHE A 133 25.92 2.15 16.71
C PHE A 133 24.92 1.04 16.36
N ILE A 134 23.63 1.36 16.37
CA ILE A 134 22.56 0.46 15.94
C ILE A 134 22.02 0.97 14.63
N SER A 135 21.88 0.08 13.64
CA SER A 135 21.30 0.41 12.34
C SER A 135 19.95 1.09 12.51
N ARG A 136 19.75 2.20 11.83
CA ARG A 136 18.58 3.09 12.04
C ARG A 136 17.24 2.39 11.78
N TYR A 137 17.18 1.47 10.82
CA TYR A 137 15.98 0.70 10.55
C TYR A 137 15.54 -0.18 11.73
N ALA A 138 16.49 -0.57 12.58
CA ALA A 138 16.23 -1.43 13.73
C ALA A 138 15.85 -0.66 15.01
N LEU A 139 15.88 0.68 14.95
CA LEU A 139 15.51 1.52 16.10
C LEU A 139 13.98 1.57 16.25
N GLY A 140 13.51 1.53 17.50
CA GLY A 140 12.11 1.64 17.83
C GLY A 140 11.34 0.31 17.80
N ARG A 141 10.08 0.36 17.36
CA ARG A 141 9.23 -0.83 17.31
C ARG A 141 9.48 -1.62 16.03
N ASP A 142 9.23 -2.93 16.10
CA ASP A 142 9.27 -3.84 14.95
C ASP A 142 8.45 -3.28 13.76
N TYR A 143 9.14 -2.87 12.72
CA TYR A 143 8.53 -2.22 11.55
C TYR A 143 7.59 -3.15 10.80
N HIS A 144 7.85 -4.46 10.78
CA HIS A 144 6.96 -5.43 10.15
C HIS A 144 5.54 -5.34 10.74
N LYS A 145 5.46 -5.26 12.08
CA LYS A 145 4.18 -5.12 12.78
C LYS A 145 3.56 -3.73 12.58
N VAL A 146 4.40 -2.68 12.60
CA VAL A 146 3.93 -1.30 12.44
C VAL A 146 3.36 -1.08 11.05
N LEU A 147 4.12 -1.44 10.00
CA LEU A 147 3.72 -1.24 8.62
C LEU A 147 2.52 -2.12 8.27
N ARG A 148 2.56 -3.42 8.60
CA ARG A 148 1.42 -4.33 8.40
C ARG A 148 0.13 -3.81 9.04
N LYS A 149 0.20 -3.25 10.26
CA LYS A 149 -0.97 -2.67 10.93
C LYS A 149 -1.50 -1.43 10.20
N LYS A 150 -0.62 -0.59 9.64
CA LYS A 150 -1.04 0.57 8.85
C LYS A 150 -1.70 0.15 7.53
N LEU A 151 -1.12 -0.81 6.82
CA LEU A 151 -1.67 -1.35 5.58
C LEU A 151 -3.01 -2.04 5.82
N GLN A 152 -3.15 -2.82 6.91
CA GLN A 152 -4.42 -3.42 7.27
C GLN A 152 -5.50 -2.35 7.53
N LYS A 153 -5.18 -1.30 8.28
CA LYS A 153 -6.13 -0.19 8.51
C LYS A 153 -6.52 0.52 7.20
N LEU A 154 -5.59 0.61 6.25
CA LEU A 154 -5.92 1.15 4.94
C LEU A 154 -6.91 0.24 4.21
N CYS A 155 -6.71 -1.08 4.27
CA CYS A 155 -7.66 -2.05 3.71
C CYS A 155 -9.04 -1.96 4.38
N ASP A 156 -9.08 -1.82 5.71
CA ASP A 156 -10.34 -1.65 6.44
C ASP A 156 -11.10 -0.40 5.97
N THR A 157 -10.37 0.72 5.76
CA THR A 157 -10.97 1.97 5.22
C THR A 157 -11.46 1.80 3.78
N ILE A 158 -10.72 1.09 2.94
CA ILE A 158 -11.16 0.77 1.56
C ILE A 158 -12.43 -0.08 1.61
N GLN A 159 -12.45 -1.10 2.46
CA GLN A 159 -13.61 -1.99 2.61
C GLN A 159 -14.86 -1.24 3.10
N GLU A 160 -14.70 -0.30 4.04
CA GLU A 160 -15.79 0.57 4.50
C GLU A 160 -16.32 1.46 3.37
N ALA A 161 -15.45 2.01 2.53
CA ALA A 161 -15.83 2.83 1.38
C ALA A 161 -16.59 2.04 0.31
N LEU A 162 -16.31 0.74 0.19
CA LEU A 162 -16.93 -0.18 -0.75
C LEU A 162 -18.18 -0.90 -0.18
N ALA A 163 -18.53 -0.68 1.08
CA ALA A 163 -19.58 -1.45 1.77
C ALA A 163 -20.96 -1.43 1.09
N ASN A 164 -21.25 -0.39 0.30
CA ASN A 164 -22.51 -0.25 -0.44
C ASN A 164 -22.43 -0.74 -1.89
N ASP A 165 -21.25 -1.21 -2.34
CA ASP A 165 -21.03 -1.73 -3.68
C ASP A 165 -20.96 -3.26 -3.64
N SER A 166 -22.12 -3.89 -3.80
CA SER A 166 -22.22 -5.36 -3.84
C SER A 166 -21.61 -5.99 -5.09
N ALA A 167 -21.26 -5.20 -6.12
CA ALA A 167 -20.69 -5.68 -7.37
C ALA A 167 -19.17 -5.91 -7.28
N ASN A 168 -18.49 -5.25 -6.34
CA ASN A 168 -17.04 -5.30 -6.20
C ASN A 168 -16.63 -5.82 -4.82
N ALA A 169 -16.66 -7.16 -4.64
CA ALA A 169 -16.10 -7.78 -3.45
C ALA A 169 -14.60 -7.45 -3.36
N PHE A 170 -14.19 -6.74 -2.30
CA PHE A 170 -12.80 -6.38 -2.08
C PHE A 170 -12.01 -7.56 -1.50
N GLU A 171 -11.17 -8.16 -2.34
CA GLU A 171 -10.20 -9.17 -1.95
C GLU A 171 -8.82 -8.52 -1.89
N TYR A 172 -8.08 -8.82 -0.82
CA TYR A 172 -6.74 -8.26 -0.65
C TYR A 172 -5.82 -9.15 0.19
N ARG A 173 -4.53 -8.93 0.04
CA ARG A 173 -3.50 -9.49 0.92
C ARG A 173 -2.38 -8.48 1.14
N VAL A 174 -2.03 -8.29 2.43
CA VAL A 174 -0.97 -7.37 2.87
C VAL A 174 0.36 -8.12 2.98
N PHE A 175 1.42 -7.52 2.46
CA PHE A 175 2.78 -7.99 2.55
C PHE A 175 3.69 -6.94 3.17
N THR A 176 4.68 -7.40 3.91
CA THR A 176 5.78 -6.60 4.45
C THR A 176 6.95 -7.55 4.63
N ASP A 177 7.98 -7.42 3.81
CA ASP A 177 9.27 -8.09 3.84
C ASP A 177 9.23 -9.62 3.69
N SER A 178 8.58 -10.36 4.55
CA SER A 178 8.71 -11.82 4.70
C SER A 178 8.00 -12.70 3.65
N ALA A 179 7.64 -12.16 2.48
CA ALA A 179 6.92 -12.88 1.43
C ALA A 179 7.74 -12.95 0.12
N PRO A 180 7.40 -13.88 -0.80
CA PRO A 180 8.03 -13.93 -2.11
C PRO A 180 7.49 -12.80 -3.02
N VAL A 181 7.83 -11.56 -2.70
CA VAL A 181 7.41 -10.33 -3.38
C VAL A 181 8.65 -9.56 -3.82
N LEU A 182 8.65 -8.98 -5.01
CA LEU A 182 9.68 -8.07 -5.49
C LEU A 182 9.31 -6.62 -5.14
N GLU A 183 9.34 -6.29 -3.84
CA GLU A 183 8.87 -5.00 -3.31
C GLU A 183 9.54 -3.80 -4.02
N VAL A 184 10.87 -3.85 -4.23
CA VAL A 184 11.60 -2.76 -4.90
C VAL A 184 11.14 -2.58 -6.34
N ALA A 185 10.92 -3.66 -7.10
CA ALA A 185 10.48 -3.58 -8.48
C ALA A 185 9.04 -3.05 -8.60
N LEU A 186 8.16 -3.45 -7.67
CA LEU A 186 6.78 -2.94 -7.58
C LEU A 186 6.75 -1.46 -7.21
N ALA A 187 7.54 -1.07 -6.21
CA ALA A 187 7.63 0.31 -5.76
C ALA A 187 8.25 1.24 -6.82
N GLU A 188 9.26 0.77 -7.57
CA GLU A 188 9.82 1.49 -8.71
C GLU A 188 8.77 1.68 -9.80
N LYS A 189 8.06 0.60 -10.18
CA LYS A 189 7.01 0.63 -11.19
C LYS A 189 5.84 1.53 -10.80
N SER A 190 5.53 1.65 -9.51
CA SER A 190 4.49 2.54 -8.98
C SER A 190 4.95 3.98 -8.73
N GLY A 191 6.13 4.37 -9.22
CA GLY A 191 6.61 5.74 -9.17
C GLY A 191 7.12 6.22 -7.81
N LEU A 192 7.32 5.32 -6.83
CA LEU A 192 7.81 5.70 -5.49
C LEU A 192 9.31 6.05 -5.47
N GLY A 193 10.05 5.71 -6.52
CA GLY A 193 11.47 5.98 -6.64
C GLY A 193 12.10 5.16 -7.77
N TRP A 194 13.41 4.94 -7.70
CA TRP A 194 14.16 4.12 -8.65
C TRP A 194 15.12 3.18 -7.91
N ARG A 195 15.46 2.04 -8.50
CA ARG A 195 16.42 1.10 -7.92
C ARG A 195 17.85 1.63 -8.04
N GLY A 196 18.50 1.82 -6.91
CA GLY A 196 19.92 2.21 -6.84
C GLY A 196 20.88 1.05 -7.14
N LYS A 197 22.17 1.36 -7.35
CA LYS A 197 23.23 0.35 -7.51
C LYS A 197 23.40 -0.54 -6.27
N HIS A 198 23.00 -0.06 -5.10
CA HIS A 198 23.01 -0.79 -3.83
C HIS A 198 21.75 -1.67 -3.66
N THR A 199 20.92 -1.81 -4.71
CA THR A 199 19.70 -2.62 -4.80
C THR A 199 18.47 -2.11 -4.04
N LEU A 200 18.61 -1.08 -3.21
CA LEU A 200 17.48 -0.45 -2.53
C LEU A 200 16.77 0.56 -3.44
N LEU A 201 15.51 0.84 -3.13
CA LEU A 201 14.79 1.95 -3.76
C LEU A 201 15.35 3.29 -3.25
N ILE A 202 15.55 4.24 -4.17
CA ILE A 202 15.98 5.61 -3.88
C ILE A 202 14.81 6.54 -4.22
N ASN A 203 14.48 7.44 -3.31
CA ASN A 203 13.55 8.53 -3.55
C ASN A 203 14.30 9.87 -3.53
N LYS A 204 13.91 10.79 -4.40
CA LYS A 204 14.58 12.09 -4.56
C LYS A 204 14.70 12.89 -3.26
N ASN A 205 13.67 12.83 -2.42
CA ASN A 205 13.57 13.67 -1.22
C ASN A 205 13.97 12.93 0.07
N HIS A 206 13.97 11.59 0.05
CA HIS A 206 14.09 10.77 1.26
C HIS A 206 15.24 9.74 1.20
N GLY A 207 16.06 9.76 0.11
CA GLY A 207 17.11 8.76 -0.06
C GLY A 207 16.52 7.34 -0.06
N SER A 208 17.11 6.44 0.72
CA SER A 208 16.65 5.06 0.90
C SER A 208 16.21 4.77 2.34
N TRP A 209 15.88 5.79 3.13
CA TRP A 209 15.57 5.68 4.55
C TRP A 209 14.10 5.37 4.83
N PHE A 210 13.58 4.32 4.21
CA PHE A 210 12.18 3.91 4.36
C PHE A 210 11.99 2.40 4.21
N PHE A 211 10.88 1.90 4.75
CA PHE A 211 10.38 0.57 4.53
C PHE A 211 9.37 0.56 3.40
N LEU A 212 9.25 -0.60 2.74
CA LEU A 212 8.24 -0.87 1.73
C LEU A 212 7.23 -1.91 2.25
N GLY A 213 6.02 -1.85 1.72
CA GLY A 213 5.01 -2.87 1.94
C GLY A 213 3.90 -2.76 0.91
N GLU A 214 3.23 -3.86 0.62
CA GLU A 214 2.30 -4.00 -0.49
C GLU A 214 0.94 -4.50 -0.05
N ILE A 215 -0.08 -4.06 -0.79
CA ILE A 215 -1.42 -4.63 -0.78
C ILE A 215 -1.71 -5.15 -2.19
N TYR A 216 -1.87 -6.45 -2.32
CA TYR A 216 -2.36 -7.08 -3.55
C TYR A 216 -3.87 -7.05 -3.53
N THR A 217 -4.52 -6.63 -4.61
CA THR A 217 -5.97 -6.47 -4.66
C THR A 217 -6.57 -6.82 -6.02
N ASN A 218 -7.82 -7.27 -5.99
CA ASN A 218 -8.65 -7.50 -7.16
C ASN A 218 -9.35 -6.23 -7.68
N LEU A 219 -9.19 -5.07 -7.04
CA LEU A 219 -9.80 -3.84 -7.50
C LEU A 219 -9.09 -3.33 -8.77
N PRO A 220 -9.83 -2.89 -9.81
CA PRO A 220 -9.26 -2.33 -11.03
C PRO A 220 -8.88 -0.85 -10.86
N LEU A 221 -8.05 -0.56 -9.84
CA LEU A 221 -7.55 0.79 -9.56
C LEU A 221 -6.76 1.34 -10.74
N ILE A 222 -6.62 2.66 -10.82
CA ILE A 222 -5.84 3.31 -11.87
C ILE A 222 -4.36 3.31 -11.49
N PRO A 223 -3.47 2.71 -12.30
CA PRO A 223 -2.02 2.77 -12.07
C PRO A 223 -1.46 4.18 -12.23
N ASP A 224 -0.33 4.44 -11.57
CA ASP A 224 0.45 5.69 -11.65
C ASP A 224 1.33 5.78 -12.89
#